data_333ecf4ed1f32be94959a3328161c9f6
#
_entry.id   333ecf4ed1f32be94959a3328161c9f6
#
_cell.length_a   1.000
_cell.length_b   1.000
_cell.length_c   1.000
_cell.angle_alpha   90.00
_cell.angle_beta   90.00
_cell.angle_gamma   90.00
#
_symmetry.space_group_name_H-M   'P 1'
#
loop_
_entity.id
_entity.type
_entity.pdbx_description
1 polymer ?
#
loop_
_entity_poly.entity_id
_entity_poly.type
_entity_poly.pdbx_seq_one_letter_code
_entity_poly.pdbx_strand_id
1 'polypeptide(L)'
;MANVSLVNLHKRFDRTEAVRGINLAITDNEFVVLVGPSGCGKSTTLRMIAGLEEVTEGEIRIGGELVNDVPPKDRDIAMVFQNYALYPHMTVFQNMSFGLRLRKYPKKEIQRLVGDAAEVLGITELLQRRPKQLSGG
;
A
#
# COMPACT_ATOMS: atom_id res chain seq x y z
N MET A 1 11.68 1.28 -8.88
CA MET A 1 10.77 0.49 -8.02
C MET A 1 11.34 -0.92 -7.95
N ALA A 2 10.78 -1.83 -7.18
CA ALA A 2 11.32 -3.18 -7.08
C ALA A 2 10.41 -4.18 -7.80
N ASN A 3 10.97 -5.26 -8.36
CA ASN A 3 10.21 -6.39 -8.85
C ASN A 3 9.51 -7.11 -7.69
N VAL A 4 8.35 -7.71 -7.96
CA VAL A 4 7.60 -8.52 -7.00
C VAL A 4 7.36 -9.91 -7.59
N SER A 5 7.64 -10.95 -6.83
CA SER A 5 7.30 -12.31 -7.23
C SER A 5 6.52 -13.04 -6.14
N LEU A 6 5.48 -13.74 -6.57
CA LEU A 6 4.68 -14.65 -5.77
C LEU A 6 4.96 -16.06 -6.28
N VAL A 7 5.34 -16.96 -5.39
CA VAL A 7 5.67 -18.34 -5.74
C VAL A 7 4.78 -19.28 -4.95
N ASN A 8 3.90 -20.00 -5.64
CA ASN A 8 2.97 -20.96 -5.05
C ASN A 8 2.25 -20.41 -3.81
N LEU A 9 1.73 -19.18 -3.92
CA LEU A 9 1.17 -18.45 -2.80
C LEU A 9 -0.21 -18.96 -2.40
N HIS A 10 -0.37 -19.38 -1.16
CA HIS A 10 -1.62 -19.85 -0.59
C HIS A 10 -2.05 -19.03 0.63
N LYS A 11 -3.35 -18.82 0.77
CA LYS A 11 -3.98 -18.32 2.00
C LYS A 11 -5.20 -19.14 2.37
N ARG A 12 -5.19 -19.67 3.56
CA ARG A 12 -6.33 -20.37 4.18
C ARG A 12 -6.80 -19.60 5.40
N PHE A 13 -8.10 -19.42 5.50
CA PHE A 13 -8.80 -18.96 6.69
C PHE A 13 -9.69 -20.11 7.19
N ASP A 14 -9.34 -20.71 8.31
CA ASP A 14 -10.02 -21.88 8.85
C ASP A 14 -10.26 -22.97 7.78
N ARG A 15 -11.52 -23.08 7.29
CA ARG A 15 -11.92 -24.06 6.28
C ARG A 15 -11.97 -23.51 4.86
N THR A 16 -11.67 -22.22 4.68
CA THR A 16 -11.80 -21.54 3.38
C THR A 16 -10.42 -21.22 2.82
N GLU A 17 -10.12 -21.75 1.64
CA GLU A 17 -8.92 -21.39 0.89
C GLU A 17 -9.23 -20.17 0.01
N ALA A 18 -8.75 -18.99 0.43
CA ALA A 18 -8.98 -17.73 -0.23
C ALA A 18 -8.02 -17.47 -1.40
N VAL A 19 -6.80 -18.00 -1.32
CA VAL A 19 -5.76 -17.92 -2.38
C VAL A 19 -5.18 -19.31 -2.57
N ARG A 20 -5.11 -19.76 -3.84
CA ARG A 20 -4.85 -21.16 -4.20
C ARG A 20 -3.66 -21.27 -5.15
N GLY A 21 -2.44 -21.29 -4.63
CA GLY A 21 -1.22 -21.54 -5.41
C GLY A 21 -0.95 -20.50 -6.50
N ILE A 22 -1.07 -19.21 -6.19
CA ILE A 22 -0.80 -18.15 -7.17
C ILE A 22 0.68 -18.04 -7.45
N ASN A 23 1.03 -18.05 -8.75
CA ASN A 23 2.34 -17.70 -9.24
C ASN A 23 2.22 -16.44 -10.10
N LEU A 24 2.99 -15.39 -9.73
CA LEU A 24 2.97 -14.11 -10.43
C LEU A 24 4.36 -13.48 -10.35
N ALA A 25 4.85 -13.00 -11.47
CA ALA A 25 6.06 -12.21 -11.53
C ALA A 25 5.70 -10.83 -12.09
N ILE A 26 6.04 -9.79 -11.33
CA ILE A 26 5.85 -8.38 -11.69
C ILE A 26 7.23 -7.76 -11.82
N THR A 27 7.51 -7.23 -12.99
CA THR A 27 8.80 -6.56 -13.26
C THR A 27 8.80 -5.13 -12.72
N ASP A 28 9.99 -4.53 -12.64
CA ASP A 28 10.11 -3.13 -12.24
C ASP A 28 9.36 -2.21 -13.21
N ASN A 29 8.66 -1.22 -12.67
CA ASN A 29 7.80 -0.27 -13.41
C ASN A 29 6.62 -0.88 -14.18
N GLU A 30 6.26 -2.14 -13.93
CA GLU A 30 5.09 -2.75 -14.53
C GLU A 30 3.80 -2.34 -13.80
N PHE A 31 2.74 -2.09 -14.58
CA PHE A 31 1.39 -1.85 -14.07
C PHE A 31 0.56 -3.13 -14.20
N VAL A 32 0.20 -3.73 -13.07
CA VAL A 32 -0.56 -4.98 -13.01
C VAL A 32 -1.93 -4.78 -12.39
N VAL A 33 -2.96 -5.35 -13.00
CA VAL A 33 -4.34 -5.31 -12.51
C VAL A 33 -4.83 -6.71 -12.18
N LEU A 34 -5.28 -6.92 -10.94
CA LEU A 34 -5.92 -8.16 -10.52
C LEU A 34 -7.43 -8.07 -10.79
N VAL A 35 -7.92 -8.90 -11.70
CA VAL A 35 -9.33 -8.96 -12.10
C VAL A 35 -9.98 -10.27 -11.63
N GLY A 36 -11.24 -10.22 -11.26
CA GLY A 36 -12.00 -11.40 -10.86
C GLY A 36 -13.23 -11.05 -10.01
N PRO A 37 -14.14 -12.01 -9.78
CA PRO A 37 -15.36 -11.81 -9.00
C PRO A 37 -15.08 -11.43 -7.55
N SER A 38 -16.10 -10.94 -6.84
CA SER A 38 -15.99 -10.69 -5.40
C SER A 38 -15.64 -11.98 -4.65
N GLY A 39 -14.75 -11.88 -3.67
CA GLY A 39 -14.32 -13.02 -2.85
C GLY A 39 -13.25 -13.93 -3.49
N CYS A 40 -12.75 -13.67 -4.70
CA CYS A 40 -11.73 -14.51 -5.34
C CYS A 40 -10.29 -14.28 -4.86
N GLY A 41 -10.07 -13.57 -3.74
CA GLY A 41 -8.75 -13.45 -3.12
C GLY A 41 -7.91 -12.24 -3.53
N LYS A 42 -8.37 -11.33 -4.41
CA LYS A 42 -7.60 -10.15 -4.86
C LYS A 42 -7.08 -9.28 -3.71
N SER A 43 -8.00 -8.83 -2.85
CA SER A 43 -7.65 -7.99 -1.69
C SER A 43 -6.78 -8.74 -0.69
N THR A 44 -6.99 -10.05 -0.53
CA THR A 44 -6.16 -10.91 0.33
C THR A 44 -4.74 -11.00 -0.22
N THR A 45 -4.58 -11.19 -1.51
CA THR A 45 -3.26 -11.22 -2.18
C THR A 45 -2.53 -9.89 -2.00
N LEU A 46 -3.19 -8.74 -2.24
CA LEU A 46 -2.60 -7.43 -2.01
C LEU A 46 -2.21 -7.21 -0.54
N ARG A 47 -3.04 -7.67 0.40
CA ARG A 47 -2.74 -7.57 1.84
C ARG A 47 -1.55 -8.44 2.24
N MET A 48 -1.40 -9.64 1.65
CA MET A 48 -0.23 -10.50 1.88
C MET A 48 1.05 -9.85 1.33
N ILE A 49 1.01 -9.27 0.13
CA ILE A 49 2.14 -8.51 -0.43
C ILE A 49 2.51 -7.35 0.51
N ALA A 50 1.52 -6.66 1.06
CA ALA A 50 1.73 -5.57 1.99
C ALA A 50 2.15 -6.01 3.42
N GLY A 51 2.14 -7.30 3.72
CA GLY A 51 2.41 -7.82 5.07
C GLY A 51 1.31 -7.55 6.09
N LEU A 52 0.12 -7.19 5.63
CA LEU A 52 -1.08 -6.97 6.45
C LEU A 52 -1.89 -8.26 6.65
N GLU A 53 -1.46 -9.33 6.01
CA GLU A 53 -2.02 -10.67 6.11
C GLU A 53 -0.89 -11.68 6.00
N GLU A 54 -0.88 -12.69 6.86
CA GLU A 54 0.12 -13.74 6.85
C GLU A 54 -0.08 -14.72 5.69
N VAL A 55 1.02 -15.18 5.13
CA VAL A 55 1.03 -16.23 4.11
C VAL A 55 0.85 -17.60 4.78
N THR A 56 -0.03 -18.46 4.24
CA THR A 56 -0.16 -19.82 4.75
C THR A 56 0.93 -20.74 4.16
N GLU A 57 1.15 -20.65 2.84
CA GLU A 57 2.19 -21.41 2.12
C GLU A 57 2.68 -20.57 0.92
N GLY A 58 3.91 -20.84 0.48
CA GLY A 58 4.53 -20.14 -0.64
C GLY A 58 5.36 -18.96 -0.23
N GLU A 59 5.83 -18.20 -1.20
CA GLU A 59 6.79 -17.11 -0.99
C GLU A 59 6.32 -15.82 -1.65
N ILE A 60 6.62 -14.71 -0.96
CA ILE A 60 6.54 -13.36 -1.53
C ILE A 60 7.94 -12.77 -1.51
N ARG A 61 8.41 -12.32 -2.67
CA ARG A 61 9.70 -11.63 -2.79
C ARG A 61 9.51 -10.23 -3.35
N ILE A 62 10.22 -9.26 -2.77
CA ILE A 62 10.25 -7.87 -3.22
C ILE A 62 11.71 -7.48 -3.40
N GLY A 63 12.09 -7.05 -4.61
CA GLY A 63 13.49 -6.77 -4.93
C GLY A 63 14.41 -8.00 -4.84
N GLY A 64 13.85 -9.22 -4.98
CA GLY A 64 14.55 -10.49 -4.82
C GLY A 64 14.62 -11.00 -3.37
N GLU A 65 14.32 -10.18 -2.38
CA GLU A 65 14.33 -10.56 -0.95
C GLU A 65 13.02 -11.23 -0.55
N LEU A 66 13.09 -12.33 0.23
CA LEU A 66 11.94 -12.98 0.82
C LEU A 66 11.36 -12.10 1.94
N VAL A 67 10.07 -11.75 1.84
CA VAL A 67 9.44 -10.82 2.77
C VAL A 67 8.30 -11.41 3.60
N ASN A 68 8.11 -12.72 3.60
CA ASN A 68 7.00 -13.35 4.33
C ASN A 68 6.93 -12.89 5.79
N ASP A 69 8.05 -12.87 6.50
CA ASP A 69 8.15 -12.50 7.92
C ASP A 69 8.56 -11.03 8.15
N VAL A 70 8.70 -10.24 7.07
CA VAL A 70 9.05 -8.82 7.17
C VAL A 70 7.78 -8.01 7.46
N PRO A 71 7.75 -7.21 8.55
CA PRO A 71 6.58 -6.41 8.88
C PRO A 71 6.32 -5.32 7.83
N PRO A 72 5.06 -4.85 7.67
CA PRO A 72 4.65 -3.89 6.63
C PRO A 72 5.52 -2.64 6.54
N LYS A 73 5.91 -2.09 7.69
CA LYS A 73 6.71 -0.87 7.80
C LYS A 73 8.12 -0.99 7.18
N ASP A 74 8.63 -2.22 7.07
CA ASP A 74 9.99 -2.52 6.63
C ASP A 74 10.04 -3.07 5.19
N ARG A 75 8.87 -3.22 4.51
CA ARG A 75 8.77 -3.72 3.12
C ARG A 75 9.00 -2.66 2.04
N ASP A 76 9.21 -1.41 2.41
CA ASP A 76 9.36 -0.25 1.49
C ASP A 76 8.29 -0.17 0.38
N ILE A 77 7.05 -0.39 0.77
CA ILE A 77 5.86 -0.31 -0.10
C ILE A 77 4.92 0.81 0.34
N ALA A 78 4.00 1.18 -0.54
CA ALA A 78 2.85 2.01 -0.21
C ALA A 78 1.56 1.29 -0.61
N MET A 79 0.51 1.40 0.21
CA MET A 79 -0.80 0.83 -0.07
C MET A 79 -1.89 1.88 0.09
N VAL A 80 -2.77 1.97 -0.89
CA VAL A 80 -4.00 2.75 -0.82
C VAL A 80 -5.15 1.81 -0.50
N PHE A 81 -5.85 2.07 0.59
CA PHE A 81 -6.99 1.26 1.03
C PHE A 81 -8.28 1.71 0.34
N GLN A 82 -9.22 0.78 0.15
CA GLN A 82 -10.51 1.03 -0.47
C GLN A 82 -11.34 2.11 0.25
N ASN A 83 -11.15 2.26 1.55
CA ASN A 83 -11.79 3.27 2.41
C ASN A 83 -10.86 4.47 2.70
N TYR A 84 -9.86 4.69 1.83
CA TYR A 84 -8.86 5.76 1.87
C TYR A 84 -7.95 5.78 3.11
N ALA A 85 -8.33 5.17 4.23
CA ALA A 85 -7.57 5.05 5.49
C ALA A 85 -6.92 6.38 5.98
N LEU A 86 -7.59 7.50 5.75
CA LEU A 86 -7.13 8.81 6.20
C LEU A 86 -7.28 8.94 7.72
N TYR A 87 -6.32 9.56 8.37
CA TYR A 87 -6.40 9.94 9.78
C TYR A 87 -7.35 11.13 9.94
N PRO A 88 -8.57 10.95 10.48
CA PRO A 88 -9.61 11.98 10.44
C PRO A 88 -9.30 13.20 11.31
N HIS A 89 -8.44 13.05 12.31
CA HIS A 89 -7.99 14.10 13.20
C HIS A 89 -6.84 14.95 12.64
N MET A 90 -6.18 14.47 11.59
CA MET A 90 -5.09 15.17 10.91
C MET A 90 -5.60 16.01 9.73
N THR A 91 -4.87 17.08 9.39
CA THR A 91 -5.11 17.82 8.15
C THR A 91 -4.63 17.04 6.92
N VAL A 92 -4.99 17.49 5.72
CA VAL A 92 -4.48 16.93 4.46
C VAL A 92 -2.95 16.95 4.46
N PHE A 93 -2.33 18.09 4.78
CA PHE A 93 -0.87 18.19 4.90
C PHE A 93 -0.29 17.17 5.88
N GLN A 94 -0.91 17.00 7.03
CA GLN A 94 -0.45 16.04 8.04
C GLN A 94 -0.57 14.60 7.58
N ASN A 95 -1.65 14.24 6.88
CA ASN A 95 -1.84 12.93 6.27
C ASN A 95 -0.77 12.66 5.19
N MET A 96 -0.57 13.59 4.24
CA MET A 96 0.43 13.47 3.19
C MET A 96 1.86 13.38 3.74
N SER A 97 2.16 14.13 4.79
CA SER A 97 3.49 14.16 5.40
C SER A 97 3.77 13.01 6.36
N PHE A 98 2.79 12.18 6.69
CA PHE A 98 2.91 11.19 7.78
C PHE A 98 4.07 10.21 7.55
N GLY A 99 4.16 9.59 6.38
CA GLY A 99 5.24 8.66 6.04
C GLY A 99 6.63 9.32 6.02
N LEU A 100 6.71 10.56 5.52
CA LEU A 100 7.96 11.33 5.50
C LEU A 100 8.45 11.65 6.93
N ARG A 101 7.52 11.96 7.83
CA ARG A 101 7.83 12.21 9.25
C ARG A 101 8.33 10.96 9.96
N LEU A 102 7.70 9.80 9.69
CA LEU A 102 8.19 8.51 10.23
C LEU A 102 9.60 8.19 9.76
N ARG A 103 9.92 8.50 8.50
CA ARG A 103 11.26 8.35 7.91
C ARG A 103 12.22 9.48 8.33
N LYS A 104 11.80 10.38 9.22
CA LYS A 104 12.60 11.48 9.80
C LYS A 104 13.15 12.46 8.75
N TYR A 105 12.41 12.71 7.67
CA TYR A 105 12.78 13.73 6.69
C TYR A 105 12.86 15.13 7.35
N PRO A 106 13.78 16.01 6.90
CA PRO A 106 13.84 17.41 7.35
C PRO A 106 12.55 18.16 7.06
N LYS A 107 12.12 19.05 7.96
CA LYS A 107 10.86 19.80 7.81
C LYS A 107 10.75 20.56 6.48
N LYS A 108 11.85 21.18 6.01
CA LYS A 108 11.89 21.89 4.72
C LYS A 108 11.62 20.96 3.55
N GLU A 109 12.20 19.77 3.60
CA GLU A 109 12.01 18.75 2.54
C GLU A 109 10.57 18.21 2.54
N ILE A 110 9.98 17.98 3.72
CA ILE A 110 8.58 17.59 3.85
C ILE A 110 7.67 18.66 3.24
N GLN A 111 7.90 19.94 3.54
CA GLN A 111 7.12 21.04 2.99
C GLN A 111 7.21 21.11 1.48
N ARG A 112 8.42 20.94 0.93
CA ARG A 112 8.65 20.92 -0.51
C ARG A 112 7.91 19.75 -1.17
N LEU A 113 8.16 18.51 -0.73
CA LEU A 113 7.58 17.30 -1.34
C LEU A 113 6.05 17.27 -1.27
N VAL A 114 5.48 17.70 -0.12
CA VAL A 114 4.02 17.80 0.02
C VAL A 114 3.45 18.92 -0.83
N GLY A 115 4.15 20.05 -0.94
CA GLY A 115 3.77 21.16 -1.80
C GLY A 115 3.74 20.77 -3.28
N ASP A 116 4.83 20.18 -3.77
CA ASP A 116 4.96 19.69 -5.14
C ASP A 116 3.82 18.69 -5.49
N ALA A 117 3.57 17.72 -4.60
CA ALA A 117 2.50 16.75 -4.80
C ALA A 117 1.10 17.39 -4.77
N ALA A 118 0.88 18.36 -3.87
CA ALA A 118 -0.40 19.06 -3.78
C ALA A 118 -0.67 19.94 -5.02
N GLU A 119 0.36 20.51 -5.60
CA GLU A 119 0.27 21.30 -6.82
C GLU A 119 -0.11 20.41 -8.02
N VAL A 120 0.56 19.27 -8.18
CA VAL A 120 0.24 18.27 -9.23
C VAL A 120 -1.21 17.79 -9.11
N LEU A 121 -1.72 17.60 -7.88
CA LEU A 121 -3.08 17.13 -7.62
C LEU A 121 -4.13 18.27 -7.63
N GLY A 122 -3.72 19.55 -7.70
CA GLY A 122 -4.63 20.68 -7.63
C GLY A 122 -5.32 20.86 -6.27
N ILE A 123 -4.68 20.42 -5.16
CA ILE A 123 -5.25 20.44 -3.80
C ILE A 123 -4.52 21.35 -2.81
N THR A 124 -3.70 22.27 -3.31
CA THR A 124 -2.87 23.16 -2.47
C THR A 124 -3.71 23.94 -1.45
N GLU A 125 -4.89 24.43 -1.84
CA GLU A 125 -5.81 25.17 -0.97
C GLU A 125 -6.49 24.27 0.09
N LEU A 126 -6.43 22.96 -0.09
CA LEU A 126 -7.05 21.99 0.82
C LEU A 126 -6.10 21.49 1.90
N LEU A 127 -4.81 21.78 1.82
CA LEU A 127 -3.77 21.24 2.70
C LEU A 127 -4.05 21.44 4.19
N GLN A 128 -4.72 22.53 4.58
CA GLN A 128 -5.05 22.83 5.96
C GLN A 128 -6.41 22.26 6.41
N ARG A 129 -7.20 21.69 5.48
CA ARG A 129 -8.49 21.09 5.81
C ARG A 129 -8.31 19.69 6.42
N ARG A 130 -9.31 19.26 7.18
CA ARG A 130 -9.42 17.88 7.67
C ARG A 130 -10.27 17.04 6.70
N PRO A 131 -10.13 15.69 6.68
CA PRO A 131 -10.89 14.81 5.80
C PRO A 131 -12.40 15.08 5.77
N LYS A 132 -13.02 15.34 6.94
CA LYS A 132 -14.44 15.65 7.04
C LYS A 132 -14.89 16.94 6.31
N GLN A 133 -13.95 17.77 5.90
CA GLN A 133 -14.19 19.03 5.19
C GLN A 133 -13.95 18.91 3.69
N LEU A 134 -13.69 17.68 3.21
CA LEU A 134 -13.49 17.36 1.81
C LEU A 134 -14.73 16.67 1.26
N SER A 135 -14.99 16.84 -0.05
CA SER A 135 -15.99 16.05 -0.76
C SER A 135 -15.47 14.62 -0.99
N GLY A 136 -16.36 13.67 -1.29
CA GLY A 136 -16.03 12.27 -1.52
C GLY A 136 -15.35 11.96 -2.86
N GLY A 137 -14.85 12.97 -3.54
CA GLY A 137 -14.15 12.82 -4.82
C GLY A 137 -12.74 13.36 -4.78
#